data_6818c44add98c383ca99f8bbe0bf0d3b
#
_entry.id   6818c44add98c383ca99f8bbe0bf0d3b
#
_cell.length_a   1.000
_cell.length_b   1.000
_cell.length_c   1.000
_cell.angle_alpha   90.00
_cell.angle_beta   90.00
_cell.angle_gamma   90.00
#
_symmetry.space_group_name_H-M   'P 1'
#
loop_
_entity.id
_entity.type
_entity.pdbx_description
1 polymer ?
#
loop_
_entity_poly.entity_id
_entity_poly.type
_entity_poly.pdbx_seq_one_letter_code
_entity_poly.pdbx_strand_id
1 'polypeptide(L)'
;MTKRFILILCVSFMVAGCGGASTNQESSADTVLADSNAGTKTPGSVTENSTISIMTSTDEGAALIVKNDCRNCHKEREKLIGPAFSEIANRYGHYDIDSLAAKIIKGGSGHWGDASMSPHPSLSMTDARVIVRFILKYK
;
A
#
# COMPACT_ATOMS: atom_id res chain seq x y z
N MET A 1 32.97 -4.78 -37.83
CA MET A 1 34.17 -5.52 -37.41
C MET A 1 34.68 -4.91 -36.13
N THR A 2 34.63 -5.57 -35.05
CA THR A 2 35.57 -5.76 -33.93
C THR A 2 34.83 -6.23 -32.70
N LYS A 3 34.91 -7.55 -32.51
CA LYS A 3 34.53 -8.25 -31.26
C LYS A 3 35.53 -7.85 -30.19
N ARG A 4 35.06 -7.38 -29.05
CA ARG A 4 35.86 -7.34 -27.82
C ARG A 4 35.25 -8.26 -26.79
N PHE A 5 35.85 -9.43 -26.66
CA PHE A 5 35.74 -10.35 -25.55
C PHE A 5 36.38 -9.71 -24.33
N ILE A 6 35.65 -9.54 -23.26
CA ILE A 6 36.24 -9.28 -21.94
C ILE A 6 35.82 -10.43 -21.04
N LEU A 7 36.82 -11.28 -20.81
CA LEU A 7 36.88 -12.36 -19.86
C LEU A 7 37.18 -11.71 -18.48
N ILE A 8 36.31 -11.81 -17.53
CA ILE A 8 36.60 -11.45 -16.13
C ILE A 8 36.07 -12.57 -15.23
N LEU A 9 36.99 -13.44 -14.92
CA LEU A 9 37.52 -13.93 -13.65
C LEU A 9 36.50 -14.04 -12.49
N CYS A 10 36.21 -15.31 -12.19
CA CYS A 10 35.59 -15.77 -10.95
C CYS A 10 36.47 -15.42 -9.74
N VAL A 11 35.91 -14.77 -8.75
CA VAL A 11 36.44 -14.80 -7.40
C VAL A 11 35.38 -15.38 -6.47
N SER A 12 35.64 -16.64 -6.12
CA SER A 12 34.95 -17.35 -5.05
C SER A 12 35.35 -16.77 -3.71
N PHE A 13 34.37 -16.33 -2.91
CA PHE A 13 34.57 -16.05 -1.50
C PHE A 13 33.60 -16.95 -0.72
N MET A 14 34.15 -18.07 -0.24
CA MET A 14 33.55 -18.84 0.84
C MET A 14 33.88 -18.16 2.16
N VAL A 15 32.85 -17.84 2.93
CA VAL A 15 32.99 -17.65 4.37
C VAL A 15 31.91 -18.47 5.06
N ALA A 16 32.37 -19.54 5.70
CA ALA A 16 31.65 -20.32 6.67
C ALA A 16 31.73 -19.64 8.04
N GLY A 17 30.67 -19.66 8.80
CA GLY A 17 30.63 -19.23 10.21
C GLY A 17 29.23 -19.47 10.74
N CYS A 18 28.96 -20.62 11.32
CA CYS A 18 28.85 -21.01 12.73
C CYS A 18 27.93 -20.07 13.51
N GLY A 19 26.70 -20.53 13.88
CA GLY A 19 26.45 -21.26 15.11
C GLY A 19 25.89 -20.35 16.19
N GLY A 20 24.69 -20.61 16.70
CA GLY A 20 24.12 -19.95 17.86
C GLY A 20 22.70 -20.40 18.13
N ALA A 21 22.53 -21.57 18.72
CA ALA A 21 21.32 -22.01 19.40
C ALA A 21 21.31 -21.44 20.82
N SER A 22 20.13 -21.05 21.30
CA SER A 22 19.70 -21.05 22.72
C SER A 22 18.32 -20.41 22.78
N THR A 23 17.41 -21.00 23.26
CA THR A 23 16.84 -21.81 24.33
C THR A 23 15.50 -21.20 24.73
N ASN A 24 14.56 -22.11 24.86
CA ASN A 24 13.24 -21.95 25.46
C ASN A 24 13.26 -21.26 26.82
N GLN A 25 12.21 -20.52 27.12
CA GLN A 25 11.60 -20.57 28.45
C GLN A 25 10.10 -20.33 28.37
N GLU A 26 9.39 -21.41 28.66
CA GLU A 26 8.04 -21.41 29.22
C GLU A 26 8.05 -20.71 30.57
N SER A 27 6.99 -20.03 30.90
CA SER A 27 6.23 -20.25 32.12
C SER A 27 5.20 -19.14 32.34
N SER A 28 4.00 -19.56 32.42
CA SER A 28 3.02 -19.55 33.51
C SER A 28 2.03 -18.39 33.56
N ALA A 29 0.82 -18.85 33.48
CA ALA A 29 -0.45 -18.30 33.89
C ALA A 29 -0.46 -17.56 35.24
N ASP A 30 -1.28 -16.53 35.32
CA ASP A 30 -2.28 -16.29 36.38
C ASP A 30 -3.17 -15.12 35.97
N THR A 31 -4.41 -15.31 35.79
CA THR A 31 -5.64 -15.26 36.58
C THR A 31 -5.95 -13.90 37.23
N VAL A 32 -7.13 -13.43 36.86
CA VAL A 32 -8.23 -12.73 37.54
C VAL A 32 -8.24 -11.22 37.67
N LEU A 33 -9.38 -10.77 37.31
CA LEU A 33 -10.42 -9.96 37.91
C LEU A 33 -10.70 -8.61 37.25
N ALA A 34 -11.98 -8.54 36.93
CA ALA A 34 -12.74 -7.39 36.53
C ALA A 34 -12.57 -6.20 37.49
N ASP A 35 -12.55 -5.01 36.92
CA ASP A 35 -13.27 -3.93 37.56
C ASP A 35 -13.91 -3.00 36.55
N SER A 36 -15.18 -2.83 36.74
CA SER A 36 -16.04 -1.89 36.06
C SER A 36 -15.80 -0.49 36.63
N ASN A 37 -15.51 0.48 35.81
CA ASN A 37 -15.89 1.84 36.20
C ASN A 37 -16.36 2.66 34.99
N ALA A 38 -17.64 2.95 35.05
CA ALA A 38 -18.30 3.95 34.23
C ALA A 38 -17.85 5.34 34.70
N GLY A 39 -17.56 6.21 33.76
CA GLY A 39 -17.41 7.60 34.17
C GLY A 39 -16.96 8.55 33.06
N THR A 40 -17.94 9.28 32.55
CA THR A 40 -17.87 10.70 32.22
C THR A 40 -17.39 11.07 30.82
N LYS A 41 -18.35 11.43 30.01
CA LYS A 41 -18.26 12.26 28.82
C LYS A 41 -17.54 13.57 29.13
N THR A 42 -16.51 13.85 28.36
CA THR A 42 -16.08 15.23 28.11
C THR A 42 -16.06 15.42 26.59
N PRO A 43 -16.78 16.40 26.04
CA PRO A 43 -16.66 16.72 24.62
C PRO A 43 -15.40 17.53 24.42
N GLY A 44 -14.30 16.82 24.16
CA GLY A 44 -13.05 17.43 23.70
C GLY A 44 -13.12 17.66 22.20
N SER A 45 -12.99 18.90 21.82
CA SER A 45 -12.79 19.45 20.50
C SER A 45 -12.08 18.46 19.57
N VAL A 46 -12.82 17.80 18.70
CA VAL A 46 -12.28 17.08 17.55
C VAL A 46 -11.88 18.13 16.53
N THR A 47 -10.61 18.45 16.49
CA THR A 47 -9.98 19.00 15.29
C THR A 47 -10.24 17.98 14.19
N GLU A 48 -11.14 18.31 13.28
CA GLU A 48 -11.45 17.50 12.10
C GLU A 48 -10.22 17.41 11.19
N ASN A 49 -9.31 16.52 11.55
CA ASN A 49 -8.46 15.89 10.55
C ASN A 49 -9.31 14.75 9.95
N SER A 50 -10.16 15.12 9.01
CA SER A 50 -11.08 14.21 8.33
C SER A 50 -10.26 13.20 7.55
N THR A 51 -9.81 12.15 8.23
CA THR A 51 -9.10 11.04 7.63
C THR A 51 -10.09 10.28 6.77
N ILE A 52 -10.05 10.54 5.46
CA ILE A 52 -10.85 9.80 4.48
C ILE A 52 -10.47 8.33 4.63
N SER A 53 -11.44 7.49 5.01
CA SER A 53 -11.27 6.05 5.07
C SER A 53 -12.13 5.38 4.01
N ILE A 54 -11.53 4.50 3.22
CA ILE A 54 -12.23 3.73 2.20
C ILE A 54 -13.34 2.87 2.80
N MET A 55 -13.11 2.30 3.99
CA MET A 55 -14.04 1.35 4.60
C MET A 55 -15.34 1.99 5.10
N THR A 56 -15.30 3.28 5.43
CA THR A 56 -16.47 4.02 5.95
C THR A 56 -17.03 5.02 4.94
N SER A 57 -16.39 5.14 3.78
CA SER A 57 -16.79 6.09 2.74
C SER A 57 -17.99 5.57 1.95
N THR A 58 -18.96 6.44 1.74
CA THR A 58 -20.10 6.22 0.81
C THR A 58 -19.77 6.65 -0.63
N ASP A 59 -18.54 7.07 -0.90
CA ASP A 59 -18.09 7.49 -2.24
C ASP A 59 -18.01 6.29 -3.19
N GLU A 60 -18.51 6.47 -4.39
CA GLU A 60 -18.48 5.44 -5.44
C GLU A 60 -17.05 4.97 -5.74
N GLY A 61 -16.06 5.88 -5.72
CA GLY A 61 -14.67 5.55 -5.93
C GLY A 61 -14.11 4.62 -4.84
N ALA A 62 -14.54 4.79 -3.58
CA ALA A 62 -14.21 3.88 -2.50
C ALA A 62 -14.78 2.49 -2.74
N ALA A 63 -16.06 2.40 -3.13
CA ALA A 63 -16.72 1.14 -3.43
C ALA A 63 -16.02 0.40 -4.59
N LEU A 64 -15.64 1.12 -5.65
CA LEU A 64 -14.91 0.56 -6.79
C LEU A 64 -13.51 0.06 -6.39
N ILE A 65 -12.80 0.75 -5.51
CA ILE A 65 -11.50 0.33 -4.97
C ILE A 65 -11.61 -1.01 -4.24
N VAL A 66 -12.66 -1.18 -3.41
CA VAL A 66 -12.92 -2.43 -2.69
C VAL A 66 -13.29 -3.54 -3.67
N LYS A 67 -14.20 -3.27 -4.60
CA LYS A 67 -14.70 -4.23 -5.60
C LYS A 67 -13.60 -4.79 -6.50
N ASN A 68 -12.57 -3.99 -6.78
CA ASN A 68 -11.49 -4.36 -7.69
C ASN A 68 -10.17 -4.72 -6.96
N ASP A 69 -10.24 -5.08 -5.68
CA ASP A 69 -9.12 -5.61 -4.88
C ASP A 69 -7.87 -4.70 -4.82
N CYS A 70 -8.00 -3.41 -5.09
CA CYS A 70 -6.90 -2.45 -5.11
C CYS A 70 -6.11 -2.43 -3.78
N ARG A 71 -6.82 -2.69 -2.67
CA ARG A 71 -6.27 -2.66 -1.31
C ARG A 71 -5.34 -3.82 -0.98
N ASN A 72 -5.28 -4.85 -1.83
CA ASN A 72 -4.32 -5.95 -1.66
C ASN A 72 -2.87 -5.47 -1.89
N CYS A 73 -2.70 -4.43 -2.73
CA CYS A 73 -1.39 -3.88 -3.06
C CYS A 73 -1.19 -2.43 -2.60
N HIS A 74 -2.27 -1.66 -2.38
CA HIS A 74 -2.24 -0.26 -1.98
C HIS A 74 -2.90 -0.06 -0.62
N LYS A 75 -2.31 0.76 0.23
CA LYS A 75 -2.93 1.27 1.45
C LYS A 75 -3.26 2.76 1.31
N GLU A 76 -4.02 3.28 2.24
CA GLU A 76 -4.44 4.68 2.20
C GLU A 76 -3.25 5.63 2.40
N ARG A 77 -2.41 5.37 3.42
CA ARG A 77 -1.31 6.24 3.83
C ARG A 77 0.04 5.56 3.96
N GLU A 78 0.10 4.27 3.76
CA GLU A 78 1.32 3.48 3.89
C GLU A 78 1.61 2.72 2.60
N LYS A 79 2.88 2.68 2.22
CA LYS A 79 3.33 1.86 1.09
C LYS A 79 3.23 0.39 1.47
N LEU A 80 2.68 -0.43 0.55
CA LEU A 80 2.66 -1.88 0.67
C LEU A 80 3.48 -2.46 -0.50
N ILE A 81 2.84 -3.11 -1.46
CA ILE A 81 3.47 -3.55 -2.72
C ILE A 81 3.55 -2.35 -3.67
N GLY A 82 2.42 -1.67 -3.85
CA GLY A 82 2.31 -0.42 -4.58
C GLY A 82 2.44 0.80 -3.67
N PRO A 83 2.49 2.02 -4.24
CA PRO A 83 2.49 3.26 -3.48
C PRO A 83 1.21 3.44 -2.67
N ALA A 84 1.28 4.21 -1.58
CA ALA A 84 0.10 4.63 -0.85
C ALA A 84 -0.78 5.55 -1.71
N PHE A 85 -2.09 5.58 -1.46
CA PHE A 85 -2.98 6.51 -2.16
C PHE A 85 -2.61 7.98 -1.88
N SER A 86 -2.16 8.29 -0.67
CA SER A 86 -1.63 9.61 -0.33
C SER A 86 -0.36 9.96 -1.10
N GLU A 87 0.54 9.03 -1.35
CA GLU A 87 1.73 9.27 -2.18
C GLU A 87 1.34 9.57 -3.64
N ILE A 88 0.35 8.82 -4.17
CA ILE A 88 -0.20 9.06 -5.51
C ILE A 88 -0.83 10.46 -5.57
N ALA A 89 -1.68 10.81 -4.61
CA ALA A 89 -2.35 12.10 -4.55
C ALA A 89 -1.37 13.27 -4.45
N ASN A 90 -0.28 13.11 -3.69
CA ASN A 90 0.75 14.14 -3.57
C ASN A 90 1.58 14.33 -4.86
N ARG A 91 1.74 13.26 -5.65
CA ARG A 91 2.55 13.30 -6.88
C ARG A 91 1.76 13.76 -8.11
N TYR A 92 0.46 13.49 -8.17
CA TYR A 92 -0.38 13.72 -9.34
C TYR A 92 -1.54 14.67 -9.05
N GLY A 93 -2.15 15.21 -10.11
CA GLY A 93 -3.26 16.15 -10.04
C GLY A 93 -4.39 15.84 -11.02
N HIS A 94 -5.31 16.78 -11.17
CA HIS A 94 -6.48 16.62 -12.04
C HIS A 94 -6.15 16.37 -13.51
N TYR A 95 -5.02 16.88 -14.00
CA TYR A 95 -4.56 16.69 -15.38
C TYR A 95 -4.09 15.26 -15.64
N ASP A 96 -3.80 14.48 -14.59
CA ASP A 96 -3.29 13.12 -14.68
C ASP A 96 -4.39 12.05 -14.64
N ILE A 97 -5.66 12.43 -14.46
CA ILE A 97 -6.77 11.49 -14.26
C ILE A 97 -6.84 10.45 -15.38
N ASP A 98 -6.74 10.86 -16.63
CA ASP A 98 -6.87 9.95 -17.77
C ASP A 98 -5.66 9.03 -17.91
N SER A 99 -4.47 9.53 -17.67
CA SER A 99 -3.25 8.74 -17.71
C SER A 99 -3.20 7.71 -16.57
N LEU A 100 -3.63 8.10 -15.37
CA LEU A 100 -3.72 7.20 -14.22
C LEU A 100 -4.82 6.16 -14.40
N ALA A 101 -5.99 6.54 -14.95
CA ALA A 101 -7.06 5.60 -15.29
C ALA A 101 -6.60 4.56 -16.32
N ALA A 102 -5.91 5.00 -17.37
CA ALA A 102 -5.30 4.11 -18.35
C ALA A 102 -4.25 3.18 -17.71
N LYS A 103 -3.47 3.68 -16.74
CA LYS A 103 -2.51 2.89 -15.99
C LYS A 103 -3.19 1.80 -15.15
N ILE A 104 -4.30 2.09 -14.50
CA ILE A 104 -5.09 1.08 -13.77
C ILE A 104 -5.51 -0.05 -14.72
N ILE A 105 -6.07 0.29 -15.88
CA ILE A 105 -6.55 -0.71 -16.86
C ILE A 105 -5.41 -1.54 -17.43
N LYS A 106 -4.30 -0.91 -17.80
CA LYS A 106 -3.16 -1.56 -18.47
C LYS A 106 -2.16 -2.22 -17.53
N GLY A 107 -2.09 -1.77 -16.29
CA GLY A 107 -1.07 -2.20 -15.33
C GLY A 107 0.34 -1.72 -15.72
N GLY A 108 1.36 -2.43 -15.22
CA GLY A 108 2.78 -2.21 -15.53
C GLY A 108 3.60 -1.60 -14.39
N SER A 109 4.90 -1.41 -14.61
CA SER A 109 5.91 -0.98 -13.62
C SER A 109 6.62 0.31 -14.02
N GLY A 110 7.63 0.71 -13.26
CA GLY A 110 8.63 1.74 -13.60
C GLY A 110 8.42 3.11 -12.98
N HIS A 111 7.18 3.56 -12.71
CA HIS A 111 6.93 4.89 -12.13
C HIS A 111 7.19 4.95 -10.62
N TRP A 112 7.11 3.80 -9.93
CA TRP A 112 7.20 3.65 -8.49
C TRP A 112 8.17 2.53 -8.06
N GLY A 113 9.15 2.22 -8.91
CA GLY A 113 10.10 1.14 -8.75
C GLY A 113 9.75 -0.09 -9.57
N ASP A 114 10.32 -1.24 -9.20
CA ASP A 114 10.28 -2.47 -10.00
C ASP A 114 8.99 -3.28 -9.82
N ALA A 115 8.25 -3.01 -8.74
CA ALA A 115 6.98 -3.69 -8.50
C ALA A 115 5.98 -3.42 -9.63
N SER A 116 5.44 -4.49 -10.21
CA SER A 116 4.48 -4.39 -11.30
C SER A 116 3.06 -4.37 -10.77
N MET A 117 2.26 -3.41 -11.21
CA MET A 117 0.82 -3.37 -10.98
C MET A 117 0.13 -4.28 -11.98
N SER A 118 -0.74 -5.17 -11.50
CA SER A 118 -1.57 -6.03 -12.33
C SER A 118 -2.57 -5.21 -13.18
N PRO A 119 -2.87 -5.62 -14.42
CA PRO A 119 -3.87 -4.96 -15.24
C PRO A 119 -5.29 -5.27 -14.75
N HIS A 120 -6.22 -4.34 -14.96
CA HIS A 120 -7.65 -4.48 -14.67
C HIS A 120 -8.47 -4.29 -15.95
N PRO A 121 -8.40 -5.23 -16.93
CA PRO A 121 -8.97 -5.04 -18.27
C PRO A 121 -10.52 -5.03 -18.28
N SER A 122 -11.17 -5.56 -17.25
CA SER A 122 -12.62 -5.54 -17.08
C SER A 122 -13.16 -4.22 -16.55
N LEU A 123 -12.28 -3.34 -16.05
CA LEU A 123 -12.68 -2.03 -15.52
C LEU A 123 -12.90 -1.04 -16.66
N SER A 124 -14.06 -0.38 -16.66
CA SER A 124 -14.32 0.67 -17.64
C SER A 124 -13.44 1.90 -17.41
N MET A 125 -13.16 2.67 -18.47
CA MET A 125 -12.42 3.93 -18.35
C MET A 125 -13.15 4.93 -17.44
N THR A 126 -14.48 4.91 -17.44
CA THR A 126 -15.31 5.76 -16.58
C THR A 126 -15.09 5.41 -15.10
N ASP A 127 -15.18 4.12 -14.76
CA ASP A 127 -14.97 3.67 -13.37
C ASP A 127 -13.52 3.90 -12.91
N ALA A 128 -12.56 3.67 -13.80
CA ALA A 128 -11.16 3.95 -13.52
C ALA A 128 -10.92 5.44 -13.19
N ARG A 129 -11.58 6.36 -13.92
CA ARG A 129 -11.54 7.79 -13.61
C ARG A 129 -12.19 8.11 -12.26
N VAL A 130 -13.29 7.45 -11.91
CA VAL A 130 -13.95 7.61 -10.60
C VAL A 130 -13.01 7.19 -9.47
N ILE A 131 -12.34 6.04 -9.61
CA ILE A 131 -11.30 5.56 -8.68
C ILE A 131 -10.20 6.62 -8.53
N VAL A 132 -9.64 7.10 -9.64
CA VAL A 132 -8.55 8.08 -9.60
C VAL A 132 -8.97 9.38 -8.90
N ARG A 133 -10.17 9.92 -9.22
CA ARG A 133 -10.68 11.12 -8.53
C ARG A 133 -10.80 10.93 -7.03
N PHE A 134 -11.21 9.75 -6.59
CA PHE A 134 -11.28 9.43 -5.17
C PHE A 134 -9.86 9.37 -4.55
N ILE A 135 -8.92 8.68 -5.19
CA ILE A 135 -7.53 8.60 -4.72
C ILE A 135 -6.91 10.01 -4.56
N LEU A 136 -7.16 10.91 -5.51
CA LEU A 136 -6.61 12.27 -5.47
C LEU A 136 -7.15 13.13 -4.31
N LYS A 137 -8.15 12.67 -3.55
CA LYS A 137 -8.63 13.33 -2.31
C LYS A 137 -7.72 13.05 -1.10
N TYR A 138 -6.78 12.11 -1.19
CA TYR A 138 -5.86 11.73 -0.10
C TYR A 138 -4.65 12.68 0.08
N LYS A 139 -4.75 13.90 -0.37
CA LYS A 139 -3.71 14.93 -0.16
C LYS A 139 -3.57 15.28 1.31
#